data_dce3886dab54064749610661d69855ab
#
_entry.id   dce3886dab54064749610661d69855ab
#
_cell.length_a   1.000
_cell.length_b   1.000
_cell.length_c   1.000
_cell.angle_alpha   90.00
_cell.angle_beta   90.00
_cell.angle_gamma   90.00
#
_symmetry.space_group_name_H-M   'P 1'
#
loop_
_entity.id
_entity.type
_entity.pdbx_description
1 polymer ?
#
loop_
_entity_poly.entity_id
_entity_poly.type
_entity_poly.pdbx_seq_one_letter_code
_entity_poly.pdbx_strand_id
1 'polypeptide(L)'
;KKAVAKKAVAKKAAAKKAAAKKATPKKAVAKKAAPKKATETKAAPKKATIKRAPKKRPVVREDESPWTDSELAEMRTELHSERERLLEEIATTEEGLADLIRDSGDGAGDDQADAGSKTFEREHEMSLANNARDMLEQVDHALARIADGSYGVCESCGKPIGKYRLQAFPRATLCRTCKEAEERF
;
A
#
# COMPACT_ATOMS: atom_id res chain seq x y z
N LYS A 1 44.09 -55.26 11.05
CA LYS A 1 44.02 -56.29 9.96
C LYS A 1 42.75 -56.05 9.16
N LYS A 2 42.93 -55.89 7.84
CA LYS A 2 42.01 -56.01 6.68
C LYS A 2 40.97 -54.89 6.56
N ALA A 3 41.08 -53.92 5.70
CA ALA A 3 41.27 -53.85 4.23
C ALA A 3 40.03 -54.27 3.43
N VAL A 4 39.62 -53.27 2.58
CA VAL A 4 39.08 -53.37 1.21
C VAL A 4 37.55 -53.69 1.11
N ALA A 5 36.76 -52.85 0.45
CA ALA A 5 36.73 -52.69 -1.01
C ALA A 5 35.89 -51.47 -1.48
N LYS A 6 36.47 -50.79 -2.46
CA LYS A 6 35.84 -49.88 -3.43
C LYS A 6 34.78 -50.59 -4.27
N LYS A 7 33.72 -49.93 -4.64
CA LYS A 7 33.16 -50.08 -6.00
C LYS A 7 32.39 -48.84 -6.43
N ALA A 8 32.98 -48.14 -7.36
CA ALA A 8 32.36 -47.14 -8.21
C ALA A 8 31.61 -47.86 -9.34
N VAL A 9 30.40 -47.40 -9.67
CA VAL A 9 29.85 -47.63 -11.01
C VAL A 9 29.22 -46.34 -11.49
N ALA A 10 29.78 -45.89 -12.60
CA ALA A 10 29.39 -44.74 -13.37
C ALA A 10 28.31 -45.06 -14.42
N LYS A 11 27.71 -44.01 -14.95
CA LYS A 11 27.08 -43.85 -16.28
C LYS A 11 25.66 -44.41 -16.48
N LYS A 12 24.71 -43.52 -16.79
CA LYS A 12 24.30 -43.32 -18.21
C LYS A 12 23.42 -42.11 -18.39
N ALA A 13 23.88 -41.19 -19.20
CA ALA A 13 23.14 -40.16 -19.89
C ALA A 13 22.28 -40.80 -20.99
N ALA A 14 21.06 -40.31 -21.17
CA ALA A 14 20.33 -40.45 -22.42
C ALA A 14 19.44 -39.22 -22.65
N ALA A 15 19.87 -38.40 -23.56
CA ALA A 15 19.10 -37.39 -24.24
C ALA A 15 18.01 -38.03 -25.12
N LYS A 16 16.83 -37.49 -25.16
CA LYS A 16 15.91 -37.70 -26.28
C LYS A 16 15.22 -36.40 -26.67
N LYS A 17 15.65 -35.94 -27.82
CA LYS A 17 15.17 -34.87 -28.69
C LYS A 17 13.95 -35.36 -29.47
N ALA A 18 13.08 -34.49 -29.82
CA ALA A 18 12.15 -34.44 -30.97
C ALA A 18 10.71 -34.08 -30.48
N ALA A 19 9.95 -33.28 -31.15
CA ALA A 19 10.00 -32.57 -32.42
C ALA A 19 8.89 -31.49 -32.43
N ALA A 20 9.19 -30.44 -33.13
CA ALA A 20 8.30 -29.37 -33.51
C ALA A 20 7.11 -29.87 -34.36
N LYS A 21 5.92 -29.30 -34.18
CA LYS A 21 4.90 -29.21 -35.23
C LYS A 21 4.33 -27.80 -35.33
N LYS A 22 4.74 -27.20 -36.40
CA LYS A 22 4.30 -26.00 -37.09
C LYS A 22 2.83 -26.15 -37.52
N ALA A 23 2.02 -25.15 -37.27
CA ALA A 23 0.83 -24.90 -38.08
C ALA A 23 0.69 -23.41 -38.28
N THR A 24 0.86 -22.99 -39.49
CA THR A 24 0.72 -21.66 -40.08
C THR A 24 -0.72 -21.39 -40.55
N PRO A 25 -1.02 -20.16 -40.97
CA PRO A 25 -2.31 -19.48 -40.77
C PRO A 25 -3.21 -19.56 -42.01
N LYS A 26 -4.49 -19.37 -41.82
CA LYS A 26 -5.42 -19.10 -42.94
C LYS A 26 -5.84 -17.64 -42.99
N LYS A 27 -5.46 -17.05 -44.08
CA LYS A 27 -5.77 -15.78 -44.72
C LYS A 27 -7.22 -15.75 -45.20
N ALA A 28 -7.95 -14.70 -44.90
CA ALA A 28 -9.15 -14.28 -45.66
C ALA A 28 -9.19 -12.76 -45.56
N VAL A 29 -8.76 -12.15 -46.60
CA VAL A 29 -9.40 -11.49 -47.75
C VAL A 29 -10.24 -10.26 -47.37
N ALA A 30 -9.69 -9.17 -47.86
CA ALA A 30 -10.16 -7.80 -47.83
C ALA A 30 -11.50 -7.60 -48.53
N LYS A 31 -12.28 -6.62 -48.04
CA LYS A 31 -13.16 -5.82 -48.87
C LYS A 31 -12.97 -4.34 -48.63
N LYS A 32 -12.46 -3.69 -49.65
CA LYS A 32 -12.30 -2.26 -49.89
C LYS A 32 -13.68 -1.57 -49.90
N ALA A 33 -13.79 -0.47 -49.19
CA ALA A 33 -14.70 0.59 -49.54
C ALA A 33 -14.00 1.94 -49.30
N ALA A 34 -14.01 2.76 -50.33
CA ALA A 34 -13.26 4.02 -50.45
C ALA A 34 -14.00 5.21 -49.78
N PRO A 35 -13.34 6.36 -49.68
CA PRO A 35 -13.63 7.41 -48.73
C PRO A 35 -14.66 8.42 -49.22
N LYS A 36 -15.52 8.90 -48.33
CA LYS A 36 -16.27 10.15 -48.55
C LYS A 36 -15.64 11.27 -47.73
N LYS A 37 -15.11 12.21 -48.46
CA LYS A 37 -14.66 13.52 -48.11
C LYS A 37 -15.75 14.29 -47.36
N ALA A 38 -15.53 14.72 -46.16
CA ALA A 38 -16.32 15.72 -45.46
C ALA A 38 -15.39 16.71 -44.75
N THR A 39 -15.54 17.89 -45.20
CA THR A 39 -15.02 19.20 -44.86
C THR A 39 -14.60 19.42 -43.42
N GLU A 40 -13.36 19.95 -43.28
CA GLU A 40 -12.83 20.61 -42.10
C GLU A 40 -13.72 21.78 -41.66
N THR A 41 -14.18 21.71 -40.44
CA THR A 41 -14.56 22.91 -39.69
C THR A 41 -13.65 22.96 -38.45
N LYS A 42 -12.64 23.84 -38.51
CA LYS A 42 -11.80 24.26 -37.38
C LYS A 42 -12.71 24.88 -36.33
N ALA A 43 -13.02 24.12 -35.27
CA ALA A 43 -13.52 24.65 -34.03
C ALA A 43 -12.38 24.53 -32.99
N ALA A 44 -11.83 25.67 -32.59
CA ALA A 44 -10.86 25.79 -31.53
C ALA A 44 -11.43 25.22 -30.21
N PRO A 45 -10.66 24.45 -29.42
CA PRO A 45 -11.14 23.97 -28.13
C PRO A 45 -11.27 25.17 -27.19
N LYS A 46 -12.50 25.58 -26.89
CA LYS A 46 -12.78 26.45 -25.75
C LYS A 46 -12.28 25.74 -24.51
N LYS A 47 -11.26 26.31 -23.87
CA LYS A 47 -10.81 25.90 -22.52
C LYS A 47 -12.03 25.92 -21.60
N ALA A 48 -12.59 24.75 -21.34
CA ALA A 48 -13.58 24.59 -20.29
C ALA A 48 -12.84 24.84 -18.96
N THR A 49 -13.06 26.00 -18.39
CA THR A 49 -12.71 26.31 -17.02
C THR A 49 -13.58 25.39 -16.15
N ILE A 50 -12.99 24.31 -15.70
CA ILE A 50 -13.60 23.46 -14.67
C ILE A 50 -13.73 24.33 -13.43
N LYS A 51 -14.92 24.85 -13.17
CA LYS A 51 -15.24 25.50 -11.90
C LYS A 51 -15.09 24.43 -10.83
N ARG A 52 -13.93 24.42 -10.14
CA ARG A 52 -13.75 23.63 -8.94
C ARG A 52 -14.88 23.97 -7.98
N ALA A 53 -15.68 22.97 -7.61
CA ALA A 53 -16.67 23.10 -6.55
C ALA A 53 -15.97 23.67 -5.31
N PRO A 54 -16.62 24.57 -4.57
CA PRO A 54 -16.04 25.13 -3.36
C PRO A 54 -15.64 24.00 -2.42
N LYS A 55 -14.37 23.92 -2.06
CA LYS A 55 -13.86 22.94 -1.10
C LYS A 55 -14.60 23.17 0.20
N LYS A 56 -15.39 22.21 0.63
CA LYS A 56 -16.05 22.27 1.94
C LYS A 56 -14.94 22.33 3.00
N ARG A 57 -14.97 23.38 3.82
CA ARG A 57 -14.04 23.50 4.96
C ARG A 57 -14.44 22.51 6.04
N PRO A 58 -13.47 21.90 6.74
CA PRO A 58 -13.76 21.03 7.86
C PRO A 58 -14.59 21.75 8.94
N VAL A 59 -15.51 21.02 9.55
CA VAL A 59 -16.34 21.52 10.63
C VAL A 59 -15.49 21.64 11.89
N VAL A 60 -15.65 22.75 12.63
CA VAL A 60 -15.00 23.00 13.92
C VAL A 60 -16.05 23.10 15.02
N ARG A 61 -15.63 22.99 16.28
CA ARG A 61 -16.48 23.25 17.43
C ARG A 61 -16.85 24.75 17.51
N GLU A 62 -17.94 25.07 18.15
CA GLU A 62 -18.45 26.46 18.33
C GLU A 62 -17.46 27.33 19.14
N ASP A 63 -16.65 26.72 19.99
CA ASP A 63 -15.66 27.37 20.85
C ASP A 63 -14.28 27.52 20.20
N GLU A 64 -14.09 27.01 18.97
CA GLU A 64 -12.81 26.99 18.27
C GLU A 64 -12.84 27.87 17.00
N SER A 65 -11.69 28.43 16.64
CA SER A 65 -11.54 29.20 15.41
C SER A 65 -11.66 28.29 14.16
N PRO A 66 -12.28 28.77 13.06
CA PRO A 66 -12.39 27.98 11.84
C PRO A 66 -11.00 27.67 11.25
N TRP A 67 -10.93 26.55 10.52
CA TRP A 67 -9.70 26.16 9.82
C TRP A 67 -9.29 27.19 8.77
N THR A 68 -8.04 27.60 8.81
CA THR A 68 -7.43 28.39 7.75
C THR A 68 -6.90 27.48 6.65
N ASP A 69 -6.75 28.03 5.43
CA ASP A 69 -6.20 27.25 4.31
C ASP A 69 -4.72 26.87 4.54
N SER A 70 -3.95 27.67 5.30
CA SER A 70 -2.58 27.36 5.69
C SER A 70 -2.51 26.18 6.66
N GLU A 71 -3.35 26.16 7.70
CA GLU A 71 -3.38 25.04 8.65
C GLU A 71 -3.78 23.72 7.98
N LEU A 72 -4.72 23.75 7.05
CA LEU A 72 -5.08 22.57 6.27
C LEU A 72 -3.97 22.12 5.32
N ALA A 73 -3.18 23.06 4.78
CA ALA A 73 -2.01 22.73 3.97
C ALA A 73 -0.91 22.08 4.81
N GLU A 74 -0.67 22.61 6.01
CA GLU A 74 0.28 22.05 6.99
C GLU A 74 -0.11 20.63 7.37
N MET A 75 -1.39 20.39 7.75
CA MET A 75 -1.89 19.06 8.06
C MET A 75 -1.72 18.06 6.91
N ARG A 76 -1.96 18.51 5.68
CA ARG A 76 -1.72 17.65 4.50
C ARG A 76 -0.25 17.32 4.32
N THR A 77 0.63 18.31 4.49
CA THR A 77 2.07 18.10 4.35
C THR A 77 2.57 17.11 5.41
N GLU A 78 2.11 17.25 6.64
CA GLU A 78 2.43 16.36 7.75
C GLU A 78 1.94 14.93 7.47
N LEU A 79 0.69 14.75 7.05
CA LEU A 79 0.15 13.44 6.69
C LEU A 79 0.88 12.81 5.49
N HIS A 80 1.28 13.59 4.49
CA HIS A 80 2.08 13.07 3.38
C HIS A 80 3.48 12.63 3.83
N SER A 81 4.14 13.41 4.69
CA SER A 81 5.43 13.04 5.26
C SER A 81 5.34 11.77 6.12
N GLU A 82 4.28 11.66 6.94
CA GLU A 82 4.02 10.46 7.74
C GLU A 82 3.76 9.23 6.85
N ARG A 83 3.00 9.42 5.75
CA ARG A 83 2.76 8.38 4.76
C ARG A 83 4.04 7.85 4.12
N GLU A 84 4.92 8.76 3.68
CA GLU A 84 6.21 8.39 3.09
C GLU A 84 7.08 7.63 4.09
N ARG A 85 7.16 8.11 5.34
CA ARG A 85 7.88 7.44 6.41
C ARG A 85 7.37 6.02 6.67
N LEU A 86 6.04 5.83 6.73
CA LEU A 86 5.44 4.52 6.97
C LEU A 86 5.67 3.56 5.79
N LEU A 87 5.65 4.05 4.56
CA LEU A 87 5.98 3.22 3.39
C LEU A 87 7.43 2.74 3.40
N GLU A 88 8.36 3.59 3.81
CA GLU A 88 9.77 3.22 3.96
C GLU A 88 9.96 2.21 5.11
N GLU A 89 9.29 2.42 6.25
CA GLU A 89 9.30 1.52 7.38
C GLU A 89 8.77 0.13 7.03
N ILE A 90 7.64 0.06 6.31
CA ILE A 90 7.07 -1.21 5.80
C ILE A 90 8.07 -1.91 4.87
N ALA A 91 8.63 -1.19 3.90
CA ALA A 91 9.58 -1.78 2.94
C ALA A 91 10.81 -2.35 3.65
N THR A 92 11.38 -1.62 4.60
CA THR A 92 12.54 -2.06 5.40
C THR A 92 12.21 -3.30 6.25
N THR A 93 11.04 -3.30 6.90
CA THR A 93 10.61 -4.42 7.74
C THR A 93 10.30 -5.67 6.90
N GLU A 94 9.69 -5.51 5.73
CA GLU A 94 9.44 -6.63 4.79
C GLU A 94 10.73 -7.23 4.24
N GLU A 95 11.75 -6.41 3.95
CA GLU A 95 13.07 -6.86 3.54
C GLU A 95 13.75 -7.65 4.67
N GLY A 96 13.76 -7.14 5.89
CA GLY A 96 14.27 -7.83 7.06
C GLY A 96 13.57 -9.16 7.32
N LEU A 97 12.25 -9.20 7.20
CA LEU A 97 11.47 -10.42 7.34
C LEU A 97 11.82 -11.45 6.25
N ALA A 98 12.01 -11.01 5.00
CA ALA A 98 12.41 -11.90 3.90
C ALA A 98 13.80 -12.51 4.15
N ASP A 99 14.72 -11.76 4.73
CA ASP A 99 16.06 -12.26 5.09
C ASP A 99 15.99 -13.25 6.27
N LEU A 100 15.20 -12.99 7.30
CA LEU A 100 14.96 -13.95 8.39
C LEU A 100 14.33 -15.27 7.91
N ILE A 101 13.42 -15.21 6.95
CA ILE A 101 12.81 -16.41 6.35
C ILE A 101 13.84 -17.18 5.54
N ARG A 102 14.71 -16.50 4.78
CA ARG A 102 15.76 -17.12 3.99
C ARG A 102 16.79 -17.81 4.87
N ASP A 103 17.22 -17.15 5.95
CA ASP A 103 18.17 -17.69 6.91
C ASP A 103 17.64 -18.92 7.66
N SER A 104 16.33 -18.93 7.94
CA SER A 104 15.66 -20.08 8.57
C SER A 104 15.56 -21.32 7.66
N GLY A 105 15.65 -21.16 6.33
CA GLY A 105 15.56 -22.26 5.37
C GLY A 105 16.80 -23.15 5.30
N ASP A 106 17.96 -22.66 5.73
CA ASP A 106 19.25 -23.36 5.68
C ASP A 106 19.59 -24.12 6.98
N GLY A 107 18.65 -24.14 7.94
CA GLY A 107 18.83 -24.58 9.33
C GLY A 107 18.88 -26.11 9.57
N ALA A 108 19.54 -26.87 8.70
CA ALA A 108 19.86 -28.28 8.99
C ALA A 108 20.96 -28.37 10.06
N GLY A 109 20.66 -28.02 11.30
CA GLY A 109 21.59 -28.08 12.42
C GLY A 109 21.31 -27.09 13.54
N ASP A 110 20.28 -26.25 13.43
CA ASP A 110 19.89 -25.31 14.47
C ASP A 110 19.47 -26.03 15.76
N ASP A 111 20.00 -25.57 16.90
CA ASP A 111 19.55 -25.98 18.22
C ASP A 111 18.11 -25.45 18.45
N GLN A 112 17.36 -26.16 19.29
CA GLN A 112 15.97 -25.82 19.63
C GLN A 112 15.84 -24.40 20.22
N ALA A 113 16.87 -23.91 20.91
CA ALA A 113 16.90 -22.57 21.45
C ALA A 113 17.03 -21.52 20.33
N ASP A 114 17.90 -21.75 19.33
CA ASP A 114 18.07 -20.90 18.16
C ASP A 114 16.81 -20.85 17.30
N ALA A 115 16.17 -21.98 17.05
CA ALA A 115 14.91 -22.05 16.34
C ALA A 115 13.79 -21.24 17.03
N GLY A 116 13.76 -21.27 18.38
CA GLY A 116 12.83 -20.47 19.18
C GLY A 116 13.09 -18.97 19.05
N SER A 117 14.37 -18.55 19.11
CA SER A 117 14.77 -17.14 18.96
C SER A 117 14.41 -16.59 17.59
N LYS A 118 14.74 -17.31 16.51
CA LYS A 118 14.41 -16.93 15.12
C LYS A 118 12.89 -16.83 14.88
N THR A 119 12.11 -17.68 15.53
CA THR A 119 10.64 -17.61 15.44
C THR A 119 10.12 -16.36 16.12
N PHE A 120 10.61 -16.03 17.30
CA PHE A 120 10.25 -14.82 18.04
C PHE A 120 10.62 -13.54 17.26
N GLU A 121 11.82 -13.46 16.70
CA GLU A 121 12.26 -12.34 15.86
C GLU A 121 11.32 -12.13 14.66
N ARG A 122 10.98 -13.20 13.97
CA ARG A 122 10.04 -13.15 12.85
C ARG A 122 8.64 -12.67 13.26
N GLU A 123 8.10 -13.15 14.37
CA GLU A 123 6.81 -12.70 14.90
C GLU A 123 6.85 -11.21 15.29
N HIS A 124 7.97 -10.77 15.83
CA HIS A 124 8.18 -9.37 16.18
C HIS A 124 8.19 -8.48 14.94
N GLU A 125 8.98 -8.81 13.90
CA GLU A 125 9.02 -8.08 12.63
C GLU A 125 7.66 -8.06 11.93
N MET A 126 6.94 -9.19 11.91
CA MET A 126 5.57 -9.24 11.38
C MET A 126 4.63 -8.31 12.14
N SER A 127 4.75 -8.22 13.45
CA SER A 127 3.93 -7.33 14.29
C SER A 127 4.22 -5.86 13.98
N LEU A 128 5.51 -5.49 13.82
CA LEU A 128 5.92 -4.14 13.42
C LEU A 128 5.38 -3.77 12.04
N ALA A 129 5.53 -4.65 11.05
CA ALA A 129 5.01 -4.43 9.71
C ALA A 129 3.47 -4.26 9.69
N ASN A 130 2.74 -5.06 10.45
CA ASN A 130 1.29 -4.95 10.53
C ASN A 130 0.88 -3.62 11.20
N ASN A 131 1.53 -3.23 12.29
CA ASN A 131 1.27 -1.95 12.94
C ASN A 131 1.54 -0.76 12.00
N ALA A 132 2.63 -0.80 11.23
CA ALA A 132 2.93 0.24 10.24
C ALA A 132 1.90 0.29 9.11
N ARG A 133 1.37 -0.86 8.65
CA ARG A 133 0.29 -0.91 7.65
C ARG A 133 -1.02 -0.33 8.19
N ASP A 134 -1.39 -0.66 9.44
CA ASP A 134 -2.60 -0.12 10.08
C ASP A 134 -2.49 1.41 10.23
N MET A 135 -1.31 1.92 10.58
CA MET A 135 -1.06 3.36 10.64
C MET A 135 -1.13 4.02 9.27
N LEU A 136 -0.60 3.37 8.22
CA LEU A 136 -0.67 3.85 6.84
C LEU A 136 -2.12 3.96 6.36
N GLU A 137 -2.96 2.97 6.64
CA GLU A 137 -4.39 3.01 6.32
C GLU A 137 -5.10 4.18 7.01
N GLN A 138 -4.79 4.45 8.28
CA GLN A 138 -5.33 5.61 9.00
C GLN A 138 -4.90 6.94 8.38
N VAL A 139 -3.65 7.05 7.92
CA VAL A 139 -3.13 8.25 7.24
C VAL A 139 -3.81 8.45 5.88
N ASP A 140 -3.91 7.40 5.08
CA ASP A 140 -4.59 7.46 3.77
C ASP A 140 -6.08 7.81 3.93
N HIS A 141 -6.74 7.26 4.95
CA HIS A 141 -8.11 7.61 5.31
C HIS A 141 -8.25 9.09 5.68
N ALA A 142 -7.35 9.63 6.50
CA ALA A 142 -7.34 11.05 6.86
C ALA A 142 -7.14 11.96 5.64
N LEU A 143 -6.22 11.62 4.73
CA LEU A 143 -5.99 12.34 3.47
C LEU A 143 -7.23 12.33 2.57
N ALA A 144 -7.92 11.20 2.45
CA ALA A 144 -9.17 11.08 1.70
C ALA A 144 -10.24 12.00 2.28
N ARG A 145 -10.40 12.03 3.60
CA ARG A 145 -11.37 12.90 4.30
C ARG A 145 -11.08 14.39 4.13
N ILE A 146 -9.80 14.77 4.06
CA ILE A 146 -9.41 16.16 3.73
C ILE A 146 -9.80 16.48 2.29
N ALA A 147 -9.66 15.54 1.36
CA ALA A 147 -10.04 15.74 -0.03
C ALA A 147 -11.56 15.89 -0.21
N ASP A 148 -12.35 15.07 0.48
CA ASP A 148 -13.82 15.06 0.44
C ASP A 148 -14.45 16.19 1.28
N GLY A 149 -13.68 16.82 2.19
CA GLY A 149 -14.16 17.86 3.10
C GLY A 149 -14.93 17.32 4.31
N SER A 150 -14.83 16.02 4.63
CA SER A 150 -15.39 15.38 5.83
C SER A 150 -14.41 15.34 7.00
N TYR A 151 -13.17 15.82 6.80
CA TYR A 151 -12.17 15.90 7.85
C TYR A 151 -12.68 16.74 9.04
N GLY A 152 -12.38 16.32 10.27
CA GLY A 152 -12.83 17.01 11.47
C GLY A 152 -14.21 16.60 11.97
N VAL A 153 -14.92 15.69 11.30
CA VAL A 153 -16.19 15.11 11.77
C VAL A 153 -15.92 13.74 12.39
N CYS A 154 -16.43 13.50 13.58
CA CYS A 154 -16.33 12.21 14.26
C CYS A 154 -17.16 11.15 13.54
N GLU A 155 -16.57 10.00 13.23
CA GLU A 155 -17.25 8.90 12.51
C GLU A 155 -18.32 8.20 13.36
N SER A 156 -18.13 8.18 14.68
CA SER A 156 -19.07 7.51 15.58
C SER A 156 -20.31 8.36 15.88
N CYS A 157 -20.13 9.66 16.22
CA CYS A 157 -21.26 10.51 16.68
C CYS A 157 -21.62 11.65 15.74
N GLY A 158 -20.88 11.85 14.63
CA GLY A 158 -21.12 12.94 13.68
C GLY A 158 -20.81 14.36 14.19
N LYS A 159 -20.35 14.50 15.42
CA LYS A 159 -20.00 15.81 16.01
C LYS A 159 -18.60 16.23 15.57
N PRO A 160 -18.28 17.55 15.57
CA PRO A 160 -16.95 18.01 15.23
C PRO A 160 -15.89 17.49 16.23
N ILE A 161 -14.76 17.07 15.70
CA ILE A 161 -13.56 16.76 16.47
C ILE A 161 -12.87 18.08 16.79
N GLY A 162 -12.40 18.26 18.03
CA GLY A 162 -11.69 19.48 18.43
C GLY A 162 -10.43 19.71 17.59
N LYS A 163 -10.23 20.95 17.14
CA LYS A 163 -9.11 21.38 16.29
C LYS A 163 -7.75 21.03 16.91
N TYR A 164 -7.58 21.32 18.20
CA TYR A 164 -6.35 20.98 18.93
C TYR A 164 -6.05 19.47 18.94
N ARG A 165 -7.10 18.63 18.98
CA ARG A 165 -6.94 17.19 18.90
C ARG A 165 -6.43 16.77 17.54
N LEU A 166 -6.93 17.37 16.47
CA LEU A 166 -6.48 17.09 15.10
C LEU A 166 -5.08 17.61 14.81
N GLN A 167 -4.70 18.74 15.43
CA GLN A 167 -3.33 19.25 15.36
C GLN A 167 -2.32 18.33 16.08
N ALA A 168 -2.71 17.72 17.20
CA ALA A 168 -1.89 16.75 17.90
C ALA A 168 -1.91 15.34 17.28
N PHE A 169 -3.03 14.96 16.67
CA PHE A 169 -3.28 13.66 16.07
C PHE A 169 -3.99 13.82 14.73
N PRO A 170 -3.27 14.11 13.64
CA PRO A 170 -3.87 14.43 12.33
C PRO A 170 -4.74 13.31 11.74
N ARG A 171 -4.46 12.07 12.09
CA ARG A 171 -5.20 10.87 11.65
C ARG A 171 -6.40 10.50 12.53
N ALA A 172 -6.77 11.32 13.51
CA ALA A 172 -7.89 11.02 14.41
C ALA A 172 -9.23 11.05 13.67
N THR A 173 -10.00 9.97 13.78
CA THR A 173 -11.35 9.81 13.22
C THR A 173 -12.44 9.97 14.27
N LEU A 174 -12.11 9.86 15.56
CA LEU A 174 -13.02 9.93 16.68
C LEU A 174 -12.79 11.16 17.57
N CYS A 175 -13.88 11.74 18.09
CA CYS A 175 -13.77 12.73 19.14
C CYS A 175 -13.32 12.08 20.46
N ARG A 176 -12.88 12.90 21.42
CA ARG A 176 -12.38 12.42 22.70
C ARG A 176 -13.38 11.48 23.41
N THR A 177 -14.64 11.88 23.49
CA THR A 177 -15.68 11.11 24.19
C THR A 177 -15.90 9.73 23.54
N CYS A 178 -15.92 9.66 22.19
CA CYS A 178 -16.11 8.40 21.50
C CYS A 178 -14.87 7.49 21.63
N LYS A 179 -13.65 8.07 21.60
CA LYS A 179 -12.42 7.30 21.81
C LYS A 179 -12.32 6.74 23.21
N GLU A 180 -12.66 7.54 24.24
CA GLU A 180 -12.71 7.08 25.62
C GLU A 180 -13.78 5.99 25.85
N ALA A 181 -14.88 6.03 25.11
CA ALA A 181 -15.89 4.98 25.16
C ALA A 181 -15.42 3.67 24.52
N GLU A 182 -14.69 3.75 23.40
CA GLU A 182 -14.09 2.60 22.73
C GLU A 182 -13.01 1.92 23.57
N GLU A 183 -12.17 2.70 24.28
CA GLU A 183 -11.09 2.18 25.12
C GLU A 183 -11.56 1.54 26.43
N ARG A 184 -12.83 1.74 26.81
CA ARG A 184 -13.40 1.15 28.03
C ARG A 184 -13.89 -0.29 27.85
N PHE A 185 -13.99 -0.77 26.63
CA PHE A 185 -14.41 -2.12 26.28
C PHE A 185 -13.23 -2.98 25.85
#